data_e916e55ef71f2d315622b0451a70667e
#
_entry.id   e916e55ef71f2d315622b0451a70667e
#
_cell.length_a   1.000
_cell.length_b   1.000
_cell.length_c   1.000
_cell.angle_alpha   90.00
_cell.angle_beta   90.00
_cell.angle_gamma   90.00
#
_symmetry.space_group_name_H-M   'P 1'
#
loop_
_entity.id
_entity.type
_entity.pdbx_description
1 polymer ?
#
loop_
_entity_poly.entity_id
_entity_poly.type
_entity_poly.pdbx_seq_one_letter_code
_entity_poly.pdbx_strand_id
1 'polypeptide(L)'
;RSRKYRASILKSLNFMVNLVPHRAGTKLTIDLKINTSRKFLRYLLDQYIERIVKRKVQKYINECDTCAFTNTLFYEHADTVNISRRARSKIKEIKSELLEKTRRQRIINHLFEFLLQADDDALKNIHPYRLAEYWGEKKYSVLNVFLNAAKLGLLDFRWDVFCPVCKNTRQSFRRMRDIHSDLHCEECECSYAIDFNENLHLVFNPNPLIRKISNNIYCYGGPQNTPQRGSQHYLHPKKEKNLEISLKEGTYLLKTTTNNGFLKLHLRKDVDDSATIFITDEDFNGQEATISVTPNLTIINNSEKELICYIKKENWS
;
A
#
# COMPACT_ATOMS: atom_id res chain seq x y z
N ARG A 1 11.85 8.47 5.46
CA ARG A 1 10.90 8.35 6.60
C ARG A 1 11.68 8.22 7.91
N SER A 2 11.28 8.96 8.94
CA SER A 2 11.82 8.84 10.31
C SER A 2 10.76 8.23 11.19
N ARG A 3 11.10 7.19 11.95
CA ARG A 3 10.23 6.59 12.96
C ARG A 3 10.90 6.73 14.32
N LYS A 4 10.21 7.33 15.30
CA LYS A 4 10.64 7.37 16.71
C LYS A 4 9.95 6.23 17.45
N TYR A 5 10.75 5.44 18.17
CA TYR A 5 10.25 4.32 18.96
C TYR A 5 10.23 4.70 20.45
N ARG A 6 9.09 4.50 21.13
CA ARG A 6 8.94 4.80 22.56
C ARG A 6 9.67 3.84 23.50
N ALA A 7 10.10 2.68 23.03
CA ALA A 7 10.73 1.67 23.89
C ALA A 7 12.14 1.29 23.45
N SER A 8 13.04 1.57 24.33
CA SER A 8 14.24 0.90 24.84
C SER A 8 15.53 0.84 24.01
N ILE A 9 15.58 0.38 22.78
CA ILE A 9 16.85 0.04 22.12
C ILE A 9 17.13 0.94 20.91
N LEU A 10 16.15 1.12 20.07
CA LEU A 10 16.18 1.98 18.88
C LEU A 10 15.59 3.36 19.22
N LYS A 11 16.38 4.42 19.11
CA LYS A 11 15.89 5.80 19.28
C LYS A 11 15.23 6.33 18.01
N SER A 12 15.84 6.08 16.86
CA SER A 12 15.29 6.44 15.56
C SER A 12 15.84 5.57 14.45
N LEU A 13 15.01 5.37 13.42
CA LEU A 13 15.36 4.72 12.16
C LEU A 13 14.97 5.67 11.03
N ASN A 14 15.96 6.17 10.29
CA ASN A 14 15.74 6.98 9.10
C ASN A 14 16.07 6.13 7.87
N PHE A 15 15.13 6.06 6.95
CA PHE A 15 15.26 5.31 5.72
C PHE A 15 15.02 6.25 4.54
N MET A 16 16.01 6.37 3.67
CA MET A 16 15.94 7.18 2.45
C MET A 16 16.24 6.30 1.24
N VAL A 17 15.40 6.40 0.23
CA VAL A 17 15.55 5.71 -1.06
C VAL A 17 15.60 6.76 -2.16
N ASN A 18 16.68 6.75 -2.92
CA ASN A 18 16.86 7.62 -4.08
C ASN A 18 16.93 6.77 -5.34
N LEU A 19 16.12 7.13 -6.33
CA LEU A 19 16.10 6.56 -7.66
C LEU A 19 16.55 7.60 -8.67
N VAL A 20 17.61 7.33 -9.38
CA VAL A 20 18.17 8.26 -10.37
C VAL A 20 18.35 7.52 -11.70
N PRO A 21 17.90 8.09 -12.84
CA PRO A 21 18.17 7.51 -14.13
C PRO A 21 19.67 7.32 -14.35
N HIS A 22 20.08 6.16 -14.84
CA HIS A 22 21.49 5.84 -15.07
C HIS A 22 21.65 4.96 -16.29
N ARG A 23 22.25 5.49 -17.36
CA ARG A 23 22.42 4.77 -18.66
C ARG A 23 21.09 4.17 -19.14
N ALA A 24 21.05 2.84 -19.33
CA ALA A 24 19.86 2.10 -19.76
C ALA A 24 18.97 1.60 -18.59
N GLY A 25 19.17 2.12 -17.38
CA GLY A 25 18.43 1.64 -16.21
C GLY A 25 18.26 2.71 -15.14
N THR A 26 18.12 2.27 -13.90
CA THR A 26 17.91 3.15 -12.74
C THR A 26 18.92 2.80 -11.64
N LYS A 27 19.63 3.81 -11.14
CA LYS A 27 20.47 3.66 -9.95
C LYS A 27 19.61 3.80 -8.70
N LEU A 28 19.52 2.73 -7.93
CA LEU A 28 18.89 2.73 -6.61
C LEU A 28 19.96 2.96 -5.53
N THR A 29 19.74 3.96 -4.67
CA THR A 29 20.55 4.20 -3.48
C THR A 29 19.66 4.12 -2.25
N ILE A 30 20.05 3.30 -1.28
CA ILE A 30 19.32 3.12 -0.03
C ILE A 30 20.21 3.55 1.13
N ASP A 31 19.82 4.62 1.82
CA ASP A 31 20.49 5.14 3.01
C ASP A 31 19.69 4.76 4.26
N LEU A 32 20.34 4.05 5.17
CA LEU A 32 19.75 3.63 6.43
C LEU A 32 20.53 4.23 7.60
N LYS A 33 19.91 5.19 8.32
CA LYS A 33 20.50 5.78 9.53
C LYS A 33 19.78 5.25 10.77
N ILE A 34 20.51 4.56 11.62
CA ILE A 34 20.00 3.96 12.86
C ILE A 34 20.64 4.64 14.06
N ASN A 35 19.81 5.17 14.96
CA ASN A 35 20.25 5.70 16.25
C ASN A 35 19.84 4.74 17.37
N THR A 36 20.82 4.31 18.16
CA THR A 36 20.62 3.41 19.29
C THR A 36 21.07 4.06 20.58
N SER A 37 20.55 3.56 21.70
CA SER A 37 20.95 4.05 23.04
C SER A 37 22.31 3.52 23.53
N ARG A 38 22.83 2.43 22.92
CA ARG A 38 24.07 1.76 23.34
C ARG A 38 25.02 1.56 22.15
N LYS A 39 26.29 1.93 22.31
CA LYS A 39 27.34 1.82 21.26
C LYS A 39 27.57 0.37 20.79
N PHE A 40 27.59 -0.60 21.71
CA PHE A 40 27.75 -2.02 21.38
C PHE A 40 26.64 -2.56 20.49
N LEU A 41 25.41 -2.15 20.75
CA LEU A 41 24.25 -2.57 19.96
C LEU A 41 24.32 -2.02 18.52
N ARG A 42 24.88 -0.84 18.34
CA ARG A 42 25.12 -0.26 17.01
C ARG A 42 26.02 -1.16 16.18
N TYR A 43 27.15 -1.62 16.75
CA TYR A 43 28.06 -2.53 16.04
C TYR A 43 27.39 -3.83 15.61
N LEU A 44 26.60 -4.47 16.47
CA LEU A 44 25.85 -5.68 16.13
C LEU A 44 24.81 -5.44 15.03
N LEU A 45 24.12 -4.31 15.08
CA LEU A 45 23.16 -3.93 14.05
C LEU A 45 23.81 -3.63 12.71
N ASP A 46 24.97 -2.94 12.70
CA ASP A 46 25.73 -2.67 11.48
C ASP A 46 26.17 -4.00 10.82
N GLN A 47 26.68 -4.96 11.61
CA GLN A 47 27.02 -6.29 11.12
C GLN A 47 25.82 -7.08 10.59
N TYR A 48 24.69 -7.01 11.26
CA TYR A 48 23.44 -7.63 10.83
C TYR A 48 22.93 -7.03 9.52
N ILE A 49 22.96 -5.71 9.38
CA ILE A 49 22.54 -5.00 8.16
C ILE A 49 23.43 -5.39 7.00
N GLU A 50 24.75 -5.28 7.17
CA GLU A 50 25.70 -5.60 6.09
C GLU A 50 25.62 -7.05 5.63
N ARG A 51 25.48 -8.01 6.54
CA ARG A 51 25.51 -9.44 6.19
C ARG A 51 24.15 -10.00 5.77
N ILE A 52 23.06 -9.57 6.41
CA ILE A 52 21.75 -10.20 6.24
C ILE A 52 20.81 -9.31 5.43
N VAL A 53 20.62 -8.05 5.88
CA VAL A 53 19.65 -7.15 5.26
C VAL A 53 20.09 -6.79 3.84
N LYS A 54 21.35 -6.39 3.65
CA LYS A 54 21.90 -6.04 2.33
C LYS A 54 21.79 -7.19 1.34
N ARG A 55 22.11 -8.41 1.77
CA ARG A 55 22.01 -9.61 0.91
C ARG A 55 20.57 -9.91 0.50
N LYS A 56 19.62 -9.82 1.45
CA LYS A 56 18.19 -10.01 1.16
C LYS A 56 17.65 -8.95 0.22
N VAL A 57 17.99 -7.68 0.47
CA VAL A 57 17.57 -6.56 -0.40
C VAL A 57 18.13 -6.74 -1.82
N GLN A 58 19.41 -7.12 -1.94
CA GLN A 58 20.02 -7.34 -3.25
C GLN A 58 19.34 -8.49 -4.01
N LYS A 59 19.07 -9.62 -3.33
CA LYS A 59 18.33 -10.74 -3.92
C LYS A 59 16.97 -10.26 -4.43
N TYR A 60 16.21 -9.56 -3.59
CA TYR A 60 14.88 -9.03 -3.94
C TYR A 60 14.91 -8.09 -5.15
N ILE A 61 15.90 -7.17 -5.22
CA ILE A 61 16.05 -6.26 -6.36
C ILE A 61 16.34 -7.03 -7.65
N ASN A 62 17.25 -8.00 -7.59
CA ASN A 62 17.57 -8.82 -8.77
C ASN A 62 16.36 -9.61 -9.29
N GLU A 63 15.53 -10.11 -8.38
CA GLU A 63 14.27 -10.79 -8.73
C GLU A 63 13.27 -9.83 -9.36
N CYS A 64 13.11 -8.61 -8.81
CA CYS A 64 12.29 -7.56 -9.41
C CYS A 64 12.76 -7.19 -10.83
N ASP A 65 14.08 -7.04 -11.03
CA ASP A 65 14.65 -6.75 -12.35
C ASP A 65 14.35 -7.89 -13.35
N THR A 66 14.50 -9.13 -12.91
CA THR A 66 14.20 -10.29 -13.75
C THR A 66 12.72 -10.29 -14.16
N CYS A 67 11.82 -10.06 -13.20
CA CYS A 67 10.39 -10.02 -13.48
C CYS A 67 9.99 -8.84 -14.39
N ALA A 68 10.61 -7.68 -14.20
CA ALA A 68 10.40 -6.52 -15.07
C ALA A 68 10.88 -6.80 -16.50
N PHE A 69 12.02 -7.46 -16.65
CA PHE A 69 12.57 -7.81 -17.97
C PHE A 69 11.75 -8.90 -18.68
N THR A 70 11.26 -9.88 -17.93
CA THR A 70 10.43 -10.98 -18.48
C THR A 70 8.94 -10.64 -18.53
N ASN A 71 8.53 -9.50 -18.03
CA ASN A 71 7.12 -9.09 -17.89
C ASN A 71 6.30 -10.15 -17.14
N THR A 72 6.88 -10.74 -16.08
CA THR A 72 6.23 -11.75 -15.24
C THR A 72 5.85 -11.18 -13.88
N LEU A 73 4.85 -11.77 -13.22
CA LEU A 73 4.44 -11.39 -11.87
C LEU A 73 5.57 -11.64 -10.87
N PHE A 74 5.88 -10.61 -10.08
CA PHE A 74 6.76 -10.82 -8.96
C PHE A 74 5.98 -11.48 -7.81
N TYR A 75 6.13 -12.77 -7.72
CA TYR A 75 5.86 -13.54 -6.51
C TYR A 75 6.92 -14.65 -6.40
N GLU A 76 7.34 -14.94 -5.18
CA GLU A 76 8.22 -16.07 -4.96
C GLU A 76 7.41 -17.35 -5.26
N HIS A 77 7.97 -18.21 -6.12
CA HIS A 77 7.41 -19.55 -6.29
C HIS A 77 7.64 -20.33 -5.00
N ALA A 78 6.57 -20.92 -4.48
CA ALA A 78 6.68 -21.76 -3.31
C ALA A 78 7.56 -23.00 -3.65
N ASP A 79 8.64 -23.18 -2.93
CA ASP A 79 9.54 -24.34 -3.11
C ASP A 79 8.78 -25.68 -2.99
N THR A 80 7.74 -25.73 -2.16
CA THR A 80 6.84 -26.87 -2.02
C THR A 80 5.43 -26.43 -1.64
N VAL A 81 4.47 -26.66 -2.54
CA VAL A 81 3.06 -26.47 -2.23
C VAL A 81 2.44 -27.80 -1.81
N ASN A 82 2.18 -27.94 -0.52
CA ASN A 82 1.57 -29.17 -0.01
C ASN A 82 0.04 -29.12 -0.13
N ILE A 83 -0.48 -29.64 -1.25
CA ILE A 83 -1.92 -29.76 -1.51
C ILE A 83 -2.33 -31.22 -1.34
N SER A 84 -3.27 -31.48 -0.43
CA SER A 84 -3.78 -32.81 -0.17
C SER A 84 -4.44 -33.43 -1.42
N ARG A 85 -4.47 -34.77 -1.51
CA ARG A 85 -5.18 -35.47 -2.62
C ARG A 85 -6.64 -35.03 -2.73
N ARG A 86 -7.31 -34.88 -1.60
CA ARG A 86 -8.72 -34.43 -1.54
C ARG A 86 -8.89 -33.01 -2.11
N ALA A 87 -7.99 -32.09 -1.74
CA ALA A 87 -8.00 -30.73 -2.28
C ALA A 87 -7.74 -30.71 -3.79
N ARG A 88 -6.82 -31.53 -4.30
CA ARG A 88 -6.56 -31.65 -5.76
C ARG A 88 -7.77 -32.13 -6.56
N SER A 89 -8.54 -33.12 -6.03
CA SER A 89 -9.79 -33.55 -6.66
C SER A 89 -10.82 -32.42 -6.70
N LYS A 90 -11.01 -31.74 -5.57
CA LYS A 90 -11.93 -30.60 -5.46
C LYS A 90 -11.54 -29.43 -6.38
N ILE A 91 -10.24 -29.15 -6.52
CA ILE A 91 -9.72 -28.13 -7.44
C ILE A 91 -10.12 -28.43 -8.88
N LYS A 92 -10.03 -29.68 -9.33
CA LYS A 92 -10.43 -30.08 -10.69
C LYS A 92 -11.93 -29.90 -10.93
N GLU A 93 -12.74 -30.33 -9.98
CA GLU A 93 -14.20 -30.18 -10.01
C GLU A 93 -14.60 -28.70 -10.11
N ILE A 94 -14.07 -27.86 -9.20
CA ILE A 94 -14.33 -26.41 -9.20
C ILE A 94 -13.87 -25.77 -10.51
N LYS A 95 -12.72 -26.20 -11.07
CA LYS A 95 -12.22 -25.66 -12.34
C LYS A 95 -13.21 -25.90 -13.48
N SER A 96 -13.75 -27.11 -13.59
CA SER A 96 -14.74 -27.46 -14.61
C SER A 96 -16.02 -26.64 -14.45
N GLU A 97 -16.56 -26.58 -13.23
CA GLU A 97 -17.78 -25.80 -12.95
C GLU A 97 -17.61 -24.29 -13.19
N LEU A 98 -16.43 -23.76 -12.84
CA LEU A 98 -16.10 -22.35 -13.06
C LEU A 98 -16.02 -22.02 -14.56
N LEU A 99 -15.52 -22.96 -15.38
CA LEU A 99 -15.48 -22.85 -16.83
C LEU A 99 -16.87 -22.81 -17.45
N GLU A 100 -17.75 -23.67 -17.01
CA GLU A 100 -19.15 -23.70 -17.45
C GLU A 100 -19.87 -22.39 -17.13
N LYS A 101 -19.70 -21.89 -15.90
CA LYS A 101 -20.38 -20.67 -15.41
C LYS A 101 -19.88 -19.38 -16.04
N THR A 102 -18.60 -19.24 -16.27
CA THR A 102 -18.02 -17.94 -16.65
C THR A 102 -17.50 -17.90 -18.08
N ARG A 103 -17.20 -19.04 -18.68
CA ARG A 103 -16.59 -19.20 -20.03
C ARG A 103 -15.31 -18.38 -20.23
N ARG A 104 -14.53 -18.14 -19.13
CA ARG A 104 -13.32 -17.31 -19.12
C ARG A 104 -12.06 -18.15 -18.93
N GLN A 105 -11.79 -19.04 -19.88
CA GLN A 105 -10.69 -20.04 -19.82
C GLN A 105 -9.35 -19.43 -19.40
N ARG A 106 -8.96 -18.29 -20.02
CA ARG A 106 -7.67 -17.67 -19.78
C ARG A 106 -7.54 -17.18 -18.34
N ILE A 107 -8.53 -16.42 -17.83
CA ILE A 107 -8.52 -15.90 -16.45
C ILE A 107 -8.53 -17.05 -15.44
N ILE A 108 -9.31 -18.11 -15.72
CA ILE A 108 -9.35 -19.29 -14.85
C ILE A 108 -8.00 -19.98 -14.81
N ASN A 109 -7.33 -20.17 -15.94
CA ASN A 109 -6.01 -20.79 -15.96
C ASN A 109 -5.00 -19.96 -15.14
N HIS A 110 -4.96 -18.65 -15.33
CA HIS A 110 -4.12 -17.76 -14.53
C HIS A 110 -4.43 -17.83 -13.02
N LEU A 111 -5.71 -17.86 -12.65
CA LEU A 111 -6.11 -17.99 -11.25
C LEU A 111 -5.60 -19.30 -10.64
N PHE A 112 -5.78 -20.42 -11.33
CA PHE A 112 -5.34 -21.73 -10.82
C PHE A 112 -3.81 -21.85 -10.78
N GLU A 113 -3.12 -21.34 -11.78
CA GLU A 113 -1.66 -21.26 -11.79
C GLU A 113 -1.16 -20.45 -10.61
N PHE A 114 -1.68 -19.25 -10.41
CA PHE A 114 -1.35 -18.40 -9.28
C PHE A 114 -1.61 -19.08 -7.93
N LEU A 115 -2.76 -19.71 -7.75
CA LEU A 115 -3.09 -20.42 -6.52
C LEU A 115 -2.20 -21.64 -6.25
N LEU A 116 -1.65 -22.25 -7.30
CA LEU A 116 -0.84 -23.47 -7.16
C LEU A 116 0.66 -23.20 -7.06
N GLN A 117 1.13 -22.08 -7.62
CA GLN A 117 2.57 -21.80 -7.73
C GLN A 117 3.06 -20.68 -6.81
N ALA A 118 2.21 -19.67 -6.51
CA ALA A 118 2.62 -18.56 -5.71
C ALA A 118 2.93 -18.95 -4.26
N ASP A 119 3.83 -18.22 -3.63
CA ASP A 119 4.11 -18.34 -2.21
C ASP A 119 2.93 -17.94 -1.33
N ASP A 120 3.03 -18.21 -0.05
CA ASP A 120 1.95 -17.90 0.88
C ASP A 120 1.75 -16.39 1.07
N ASP A 121 2.79 -15.58 0.91
CA ASP A 121 2.71 -14.14 1.07
C ASP A 121 1.98 -13.47 -0.10
N ALA A 122 2.20 -13.93 -1.33
CA ALA A 122 1.46 -13.48 -2.51
C ALA A 122 -0.03 -13.85 -2.46
N LEU A 123 -0.37 -14.95 -1.80
CA LEU A 123 -1.74 -15.43 -1.66
C LEU A 123 -2.50 -14.81 -0.49
N LYS A 124 -1.80 -14.04 0.35
CA LYS A 124 -2.48 -13.19 1.34
C LYS A 124 -3.04 -11.95 0.66
N ASN A 125 -4.27 -11.62 0.98
CA ASN A 125 -4.88 -10.38 0.54
C ASN A 125 -4.83 -10.20 -0.98
N ILE A 126 -5.32 -11.19 -1.72
CA ILE A 126 -5.36 -11.15 -3.18
C ILE A 126 -6.31 -10.04 -3.64
N HIS A 127 -5.80 -9.11 -4.43
CA HIS A 127 -6.55 -8.01 -5.02
C HIS A 127 -6.86 -8.31 -6.49
N PRO A 128 -8.10 -8.63 -6.88
CA PRO A 128 -8.42 -9.06 -8.23
C PRO A 128 -8.12 -7.99 -9.30
N TYR A 129 -8.22 -6.71 -8.96
CA TYR A 129 -7.94 -5.63 -9.92
C TYR A 129 -6.46 -5.49 -10.24
N ARG A 130 -5.56 -5.73 -9.27
CA ARG A 130 -4.11 -5.79 -9.53
C ARG A 130 -3.75 -6.95 -10.44
N LEU A 131 -4.36 -8.11 -10.20
CA LEU A 131 -4.15 -9.27 -11.08
C LEU A 131 -4.72 -9.04 -12.48
N ALA A 132 -5.85 -8.33 -12.60
CA ALA A 132 -6.42 -7.97 -13.90
C ALA A 132 -5.46 -7.11 -14.73
N GLU A 133 -4.88 -6.09 -14.13
CA GLU A 133 -3.87 -5.23 -14.77
C GLU A 133 -2.65 -6.05 -15.22
N TYR A 134 -2.21 -6.93 -14.35
CA TYR A 134 -1.07 -7.78 -14.61
C TYR A 134 -1.33 -8.82 -15.71
N TRP A 135 -2.50 -9.47 -15.71
CA TRP A 135 -2.88 -10.46 -16.73
C TRP A 135 -3.31 -9.82 -18.05
N GLY A 136 -3.39 -8.48 -18.13
CA GLY A 136 -3.93 -7.75 -19.28
C GLY A 136 -5.41 -8.06 -19.53
N GLU A 137 -6.17 -8.27 -18.45
CA GLU A 137 -7.58 -8.65 -18.49
C GLU A 137 -8.49 -7.53 -17.97
N LYS A 138 -9.76 -7.53 -18.39
CA LYS A 138 -10.72 -6.54 -17.90
C LYS A 138 -11.02 -6.76 -16.40
N LYS A 139 -10.91 -5.71 -15.58
CA LYS A 139 -11.14 -5.73 -14.11
C LYS A 139 -12.44 -6.44 -13.73
N TYR A 140 -13.54 -6.10 -14.39
CA TYR A 140 -14.84 -6.74 -14.18
C TYR A 140 -14.84 -8.25 -14.47
N SER A 141 -14.14 -8.67 -15.53
CA SER A 141 -14.07 -10.09 -15.90
C SER A 141 -13.32 -10.92 -14.87
N VAL A 142 -12.21 -10.38 -14.35
CA VAL A 142 -11.44 -11.03 -13.28
C VAL A 142 -12.24 -11.06 -11.98
N LEU A 143 -12.86 -9.95 -11.58
CA LEU A 143 -13.72 -9.92 -10.39
C LEU A 143 -14.85 -10.93 -10.47
N ASN A 144 -15.51 -11.06 -11.64
CA ASN A 144 -16.58 -12.04 -11.85
C ASN A 144 -16.09 -13.46 -11.63
N VAL A 145 -14.92 -13.83 -12.17
CA VAL A 145 -14.32 -15.16 -11.95
C VAL A 145 -14.00 -15.38 -10.47
N PHE A 146 -13.45 -14.38 -9.77
CA PHE A 146 -13.12 -14.47 -8.35
C PHE A 146 -14.35 -14.66 -7.47
N LEU A 147 -15.43 -13.93 -7.73
CA LEU A 147 -16.68 -14.07 -7.01
C LEU A 147 -17.34 -15.45 -7.23
N ASN A 148 -17.30 -15.97 -8.46
CA ASN A 148 -17.77 -17.32 -8.74
C ASN A 148 -16.86 -18.38 -8.09
N ALA A 149 -15.55 -18.18 -8.10
CA ALA A 149 -14.60 -19.04 -7.41
C ALA A 149 -14.85 -19.07 -5.89
N ALA A 150 -15.24 -17.93 -5.31
CA ALA A 150 -15.62 -17.86 -3.90
C ALA A 150 -16.93 -18.60 -3.62
N LYS A 151 -17.95 -18.46 -4.48
CA LYS A 151 -19.21 -19.23 -4.38
C LYS A 151 -18.97 -20.74 -4.42
N LEU A 152 -17.99 -21.19 -5.17
CA LEU A 152 -17.62 -22.61 -5.29
C LEU A 152 -16.68 -23.10 -4.18
N GLY A 153 -16.27 -22.21 -3.27
CA GLY A 153 -15.39 -22.54 -2.15
C GLY A 153 -13.93 -22.73 -2.52
N LEU A 154 -13.47 -22.20 -3.66
CA LEU A 154 -12.05 -22.09 -4.00
C LEU A 154 -11.36 -20.99 -3.22
N LEU A 155 -12.06 -19.87 -3.07
CA LEU A 155 -11.61 -18.67 -2.38
C LEU A 155 -12.57 -18.28 -1.27
N ASP A 156 -12.06 -17.63 -0.26
CA ASP A 156 -12.82 -16.84 0.70
C ASP A 156 -12.61 -15.36 0.40
N PHE A 157 -13.60 -14.49 0.67
CA PHE A 157 -13.44 -13.06 0.53
C PHE A 157 -13.91 -12.31 1.76
N ARG A 158 -13.37 -11.11 1.93
CA ARG A 158 -13.75 -10.17 2.97
C ARG A 158 -13.52 -8.73 2.53
N TRP A 159 -14.11 -7.82 3.26
CA TRP A 159 -13.86 -6.40 3.13
C TRP A 159 -12.82 -5.99 4.16
N ASP A 160 -11.67 -5.53 3.70
CA ASP A 160 -10.60 -5.04 4.55
C ASP A 160 -10.58 -3.51 4.55
N VAL A 161 -10.58 -2.91 5.75
CA VAL A 161 -10.42 -1.48 5.92
C VAL A 161 -8.98 -1.20 6.31
N PHE A 162 -8.33 -0.37 5.50
CA PHE A 162 -6.94 -0.01 5.66
C PHE A 162 -6.80 1.36 6.31
N CYS A 163 -5.85 1.48 7.22
CA CYS A 163 -5.46 2.79 7.70
C CYS A 163 -4.95 3.65 6.53
N PRO A 164 -5.47 4.87 6.33
CA PRO A 164 -5.04 5.72 5.21
C PRO A 164 -3.57 6.14 5.33
N VAL A 165 -2.99 6.07 6.53
CA VAL A 165 -1.61 6.47 6.80
C VAL A 165 -0.61 5.34 6.61
N CYS A 166 -0.72 4.25 7.37
CA CYS A 166 0.23 3.13 7.31
C CYS A 166 -0.17 2.03 6.34
N LYS A 167 -1.39 2.06 5.80
CA LYS A 167 -1.97 1.05 4.91
C LYS A 167 -2.03 -0.37 5.50
N ASN A 168 -1.92 -0.48 6.82
CA ASN A 168 -2.18 -1.75 7.48
C ASN A 168 -3.69 -1.99 7.57
N THR A 169 -4.10 -3.23 7.38
CA THR A 169 -5.48 -3.66 7.62
C THR A 169 -5.81 -3.47 9.11
N ARG A 170 -6.88 -2.76 9.40
CA ARG A 170 -7.34 -2.51 10.76
C ARG A 170 -8.50 -3.38 11.16
N GLN A 171 -9.45 -3.49 10.26
CA GLN A 171 -10.62 -4.32 10.46
C GLN A 171 -10.94 -5.07 9.18
N SER A 172 -11.54 -6.24 9.35
CA SER A 172 -11.97 -7.11 8.26
C SER A 172 -13.41 -7.54 8.51
N PHE A 173 -14.25 -7.36 7.51
CA PHE A 173 -15.67 -7.65 7.60
C PHE A 173 -16.09 -8.66 6.53
N ARG A 174 -16.95 -9.59 6.91
CA ARG A 174 -17.53 -10.53 5.92
C ARG A 174 -18.66 -9.91 5.12
N ARG A 175 -19.32 -8.91 5.66
CA ARG A 175 -20.46 -8.24 5.04
C ARG A 175 -20.26 -6.74 5.08
N MET A 176 -20.57 -6.07 3.98
CA MET A 176 -20.44 -4.62 3.84
C MET A 176 -21.29 -3.85 4.85
N ARG A 177 -22.45 -4.37 5.23
CA ARG A 177 -23.34 -3.76 6.23
C ARG A 177 -22.76 -3.71 7.67
N ASP A 178 -21.74 -4.51 7.94
CA ASP A 178 -21.12 -4.58 9.27
C ASP A 178 -20.00 -3.53 9.43
N ILE A 179 -19.77 -2.71 8.39
CA ILE A 179 -18.71 -1.70 8.35
C ILE A 179 -19.17 -0.46 9.14
N HIS A 180 -18.39 -0.05 10.14
CA HIS A 180 -18.63 1.15 10.93
C HIS A 180 -17.93 2.35 10.32
N SER A 181 -18.51 3.56 10.48
CA SER A 181 -18.05 4.79 9.82
C SER A 181 -16.72 5.32 10.35
N ASP A 182 -16.45 5.18 11.65
CA ASP A 182 -15.31 5.80 12.30
C ASP A 182 -14.34 4.76 12.83
N LEU A 183 -13.09 4.85 12.41
CA LEU A 183 -12.04 3.93 12.78
C LEU A 183 -10.85 4.66 13.37
N HIS A 184 -10.16 3.98 14.28
CA HIS A 184 -8.93 4.45 14.88
C HIS A 184 -7.76 3.51 14.53
N CYS A 185 -6.62 4.08 14.19
CA CYS A 185 -5.38 3.34 14.02
C CYS A 185 -4.44 3.59 15.20
N GLU A 186 -4.31 2.62 16.09
CA GLU A 186 -3.43 2.69 17.25
C GLU A 186 -1.95 2.91 16.90
N GLU A 187 -1.47 2.36 15.77
CA GLU A 187 -0.08 2.52 15.35
C GLU A 187 0.25 3.91 14.82
N CYS A 188 -0.72 4.59 14.25
CA CYS A 188 -0.59 5.95 13.73
C CYS A 188 -1.18 6.97 14.67
N GLU A 189 -1.86 6.52 15.75
CA GLU A 189 -2.59 7.37 16.71
C GLU A 189 -3.54 8.34 16.00
N CYS A 190 -4.23 7.87 14.93
CA CYS A 190 -5.14 8.71 14.14
C CYS A 190 -6.51 8.06 13.96
N SER A 191 -7.56 8.87 14.08
CA SER A 191 -8.91 8.51 13.66
C SER A 191 -9.13 8.88 12.20
N TYR A 192 -9.95 8.12 11.49
CA TYR A 192 -10.24 8.34 10.07
C TYR A 192 -11.61 7.80 9.69
N ALA A 193 -12.22 8.46 8.72
CA ALA A 193 -13.46 8.00 8.11
C ALA A 193 -13.17 6.96 7.01
N ILE A 194 -14.17 6.14 6.69
CA ILE A 194 -14.08 5.18 5.59
C ILE A 194 -14.35 5.90 4.28
N ASP A 195 -13.37 5.88 3.40
CA ASP A 195 -13.50 6.25 2.01
C ASP A 195 -13.51 4.96 1.16
N PHE A 196 -14.64 4.69 0.52
CA PHE A 196 -14.85 3.48 -0.29
C PHE A 196 -13.84 3.35 -1.45
N ASN A 197 -13.28 4.45 -1.91
CA ASN A 197 -12.31 4.45 -3.01
C ASN A 197 -10.86 4.30 -2.52
N GLU A 198 -10.56 4.70 -1.28
CA GLU A 198 -9.18 4.83 -0.81
C GLU A 198 -8.76 3.80 0.23
N ASN A 199 -9.67 3.43 1.13
CA ASN A 199 -9.30 2.60 2.27
C ASN A 199 -10.19 1.38 2.52
N LEU A 200 -11.20 1.14 1.65
CA LEU A 200 -11.99 -0.09 1.68
C LEU A 200 -11.67 -0.96 0.47
N HIS A 201 -11.21 -2.18 0.72
CA HIS A 201 -10.82 -3.09 -0.35
C HIS A 201 -11.51 -4.44 -0.21
N LEU A 202 -11.98 -4.98 -1.33
CA LEU A 202 -12.41 -6.37 -1.43
C LEU A 202 -11.19 -7.26 -1.65
N VAL A 203 -10.98 -8.19 -0.72
CA VAL A 203 -9.78 -9.01 -0.65
C VAL A 203 -10.16 -10.48 -0.66
N PHE A 204 -9.40 -11.29 -1.39
CA PHE A 204 -9.59 -12.72 -1.49
C PHE A 204 -8.41 -13.48 -0.88
N ASN A 205 -8.69 -14.68 -0.37
CA ASN A 205 -7.69 -15.62 0.11
C ASN A 205 -8.06 -17.03 -0.38
N PRO A 206 -7.10 -17.95 -0.56
CA PRO A 206 -7.43 -19.35 -0.76
C PRO A 206 -8.27 -19.89 0.39
N ASN A 207 -9.30 -20.67 0.07
CA ASN A 207 -10.04 -21.35 1.12
C ASN A 207 -9.11 -22.36 1.83
N PRO A 208 -9.08 -22.40 3.18
CA PRO A 208 -8.17 -23.28 3.93
C PRO A 208 -8.31 -24.78 3.63
N LEU A 209 -9.48 -25.22 3.13
CA LEU A 209 -9.71 -26.60 2.68
C LEU A 209 -9.02 -26.91 1.33
N ILE A 210 -8.71 -25.87 0.57
CA ILE A 210 -7.99 -25.95 -0.72
C ILE A 210 -6.50 -25.81 -0.50
N ARG A 211 -6.09 -24.69 0.11
CA ARG A 211 -4.69 -24.39 0.42
C ARG A 211 -4.58 -23.62 1.72
N LYS A 212 -3.88 -24.21 2.67
CA LYS A 212 -3.59 -23.56 3.95
C LYS A 212 -2.39 -22.65 3.79
N ILE A 213 -2.54 -21.36 4.06
CA ILE A 213 -1.47 -20.37 4.00
C ILE A 213 -0.97 -20.03 5.39
N SER A 214 0.33 -19.75 5.52
CA SER A 214 0.94 -19.36 6.79
C SER A 214 0.62 -17.89 7.12
N ASN A 215 0.35 -17.60 8.38
CA ASN A 215 0.07 -16.24 8.86
C ASN A 215 1.34 -15.57 9.37
N ASN A 216 2.31 -15.29 8.51
CA ASN A 216 3.40 -14.42 8.88
C ASN A 216 2.92 -12.96 8.84
N ILE A 217 3.09 -12.22 9.93
CA ILE A 217 2.70 -10.81 10.01
C ILE A 217 3.89 -9.96 9.60
N TYR A 218 3.77 -9.27 8.46
CA TYR A 218 4.75 -8.28 8.01
C TYR A 218 4.16 -6.88 8.08
N CYS A 219 4.99 -5.89 8.39
CA CYS A 219 4.58 -4.49 8.35
C CYS A 219 4.61 -3.97 6.90
N TYR A 220 3.46 -3.80 6.29
CA TYR A 220 3.33 -3.30 4.90
C TYR A 220 3.34 -1.77 4.77
N GLY A 221 3.56 -1.02 5.86
CA GLY A 221 3.58 0.44 5.82
C GLY A 221 4.78 0.98 5.06
N GLY A 222 4.59 1.47 3.83
CA GLY A 222 5.67 2.05 3.04
C GLY A 222 5.20 2.91 1.87
N PRO A 223 6.10 3.68 1.24
CA PRO A 223 5.78 4.50 0.06
C PRO A 223 5.25 3.69 -1.11
N GLN A 224 5.67 2.45 -1.24
CA GLN A 224 5.21 1.52 -2.27
C GLN A 224 3.70 1.25 -2.23
N ASN A 225 3.08 1.36 -1.06
CA ASN A 225 1.63 1.17 -0.90
C ASN A 225 0.83 2.45 -1.16
N THR A 226 1.51 3.58 -1.34
CA THR A 226 0.90 4.88 -1.61
C THR A 226 1.73 5.66 -2.64
N PRO A 227 2.00 5.11 -3.84
CA PRO A 227 2.87 5.74 -4.82
C PRO A 227 2.33 7.08 -5.32
N GLN A 228 1.01 7.27 -5.29
CA GLN A 228 0.34 8.51 -5.64
C GLN A 228 0.54 9.64 -4.62
N ARG A 229 1.05 9.34 -3.41
CA ARG A 229 1.30 10.36 -2.38
C ARG A 229 2.64 11.04 -2.59
N GLY A 230 2.60 12.35 -2.83
CA GLY A 230 3.77 13.19 -2.92
C GLY A 230 4.38 13.49 -1.56
N SER A 231 3.54 13.77 -0.56
CA SER A 231 4.00 14.06 0.82
C SER A 231 2.93 13.75 1.86
N GLN A 232 3.36 13.61 3.12
CA GLN A 232 2.46 13.38 4.26
C GLN A 232 3.05 14.02 5.52
N HIS A 233 2.23 14.73 6.27
CA HIS A 233 2.66 15.52 7.44
C HIS A 233 1.68 15.40 8.59
N TYR A 234 2.24 15.39 9.82
CA TYR A 234 1.48 15.51 11.07
C TYR A 234 1.35 16.98 11.44
N LEU A 235 0.14 17.40 11.77
CA LEU A 235 -0.21 18.75 12.17
C LEU A 235 -0.82 18.71 13.56
N HIS A 236 -0.13 19.32 14.52
CA HIS A 236 -0.66 19.45 15.88
C HIS A 236 -1.82 20.47 15.93
N PRO A 237 -2.74 20.32 16.89
CA PRO A 237 -3.85 21.25 17.08
C PRO A 237 -3.35 22.70 17.24
N LYS A 238 -4.03 23.64 16.59
CA LYS A 238 -3.73 25.09 16.66
C LYS A 238 -2.28 25.45 16.36
N LYS A 239 -1.61 24.66 15.52
CA LYS A 239 -0.21 24.90 15.12
C LYS A 239 -0.10 25.05 13.60
N GLU A 240 0.88 25.85 13.22
CA GLU A 240 1.34 25.98 11.84
C GLU A 240 2.52 25.02 11.56
N LYS A 241 2.68 24.66 10.32
CA LYS A 241 3.80 23.86 9.83
C LYS A 241 4.18 24.29 8.43
N ASN A 242 5.45 24.63 8.25
CA ASN A 242 6.03 24.85 6.93
C ASN A 242 6.39 23.53 6.29
N LEU A 243 5.97 23.34 5.07
CA LEU A 243 6.20 22.12 4.30
C LEU A 243 7.21 22.39 3.19
N GLU A 244 8.32 21.67 3.24
CA GLU A 244 9.25 21.57 2.13
C GLU A 244 8.78 20.44 1.21
N ILE A 245 8.17 20.78 0.10
CA ILE A 245 7.72 19.83 -0.92
C ILE A 245 8.43 20.15 -2.25
N SER A 246 8.76 19.08 -2.97
CA SER A 246 9.23 19.16 -4.35
C SER A 246 8.48 18.12 -5.15
N LEU A 247 7.55 18.59 -5.98
CA LEU A 247 6.69 17.74 -6.79
C LEU A 247 6.76 18.19 -8.26
N LYS A 248 6.38 17.29 -9.17
CA LYS A 248 6.28 17.62 -10.60
C LYS A 248 5.06 18.52 -10.86
N GLU A 249 5.11 19.27 -11.96
CA GLU A 249 3.92 19.99 -12.44
C GLU A 249 2.70 19.07 -12.57
N GLY A 250 1.54 19.60 -12.22
CA GLY A 250 0.30 18.86 -12.29
C GLY A 250 -0.71 19.25 -11.24
N THR A 251 -1.84 18.55 -11.24
CA THR A 251 -2.91 18.74 -10.27
C THR A 251 -2.82 17.69 -9.17
N TYR A 252 -2.90 18.14 -7.95
CA TYR A 252 -2.84 17.33 -6.74
C TYR A 252 -4.02 17.65 -5.82
N LEU A 253 -4.34 16.71 -4.95
CA LEU A 253 -5.33 16.88 -3.90
C LEU A 253 -4.62 16.94 -2.55
N LEU A 254 -4.81 18.00 -1.80
CA LEU A 254 -4.47 18.07 -0.38
C LEU A 254 -5.67 17.53 0.40
N LYS A 255 -5.46 16.49 1.17
CA LYS A 255 -6.49 15.81 1.97
C LYS A 255 -6.03 15.63 3.41
N THR A 256 -6.98 15.41 4.31
CA THR A 256 -6.72 14.99 5.69
C THR A 256 -7.25 13.58 5.92
N THR A 257 -6.89 12.98 7.05
CA THR A 257 -7.39 11.67 7.45
C THR A 257 -8.74 11.74 8.19
N THR A 258 -9.15 12.92 8.62
CA THR A 258 -10.27 13.11 9.54
C THR A 258 -11.51 13.71 8.91
N ASN A 259 -11.38 14.38 7.78
CA ASN A 259 -12.52 14.90 7.03
C ASN A 259 -12.50 14.38 5.58
N ASN A 260 -13.64 14.44 4.90
CA ASN A 260 -13.79 14.04 3.51
C ASN A 260 -13.52 15.20 2.52
N GLY A 261 -13.22 16.40 3.02
CA GLY A 261 -12.86 17.55 2.23
C GLY A 261 -11.52 17.37 1.52
N PHE A 262 -11.33 18.14 0.48
CA PHE A 262 -10.04 18.26 -0.20
C PHE A 262 -9.86 19.65 -0.78
N LEU A 263 -8.60 20.04 -0.95
CA LEU A 263 -8.24 21.27 -1.67
C LEU A 263 -7.40 20.87 -2.88
N LYS A 264 -7.76 21.36 -4.07
CA LYS A 264 -6.98 21.14 -5.29
C LYS A 264 -5.76 22.05 -5.31
N LEU A 265 -4.59 21.44 -5.53
CA LEU A 265 -3.34 22.16 -5.68
C LEU A 265 -2.88 22.05 -7.15
N HIS A 266 -2.79 23.19 -7.81
CA HIS A 266 -2.21 23.29 -9.17
C HIS A 266 -0.75 23.71 -9.06
N LEU A 267 0.16 22.78 -9.26
CA LEU A 267 1.61 23.03 -9.20
C LEU A 267 2.11 23.47 -10.57
N ARG A 268 2.72 24.67 -10.63
CA ARG A 268 3.29 25.29 -11.85
C ARG A 268 4.67 25.88 -11.58
N LYS A 269 5.49 26.06 -12.61
CA LYS A 269 6.85 26.57 -12.48
C LYS A 269 6.92 28.09 -12.28
N ASP A 270 5.99 28.82 -12.86
CA ASP A 270 6.06 30.27 -12.96
C ASP A 270 5.04 30.98 -12.05
N VAL A 271 4.97 30.54 -10.79
CA VAL A 271 4.00 31.05 -9.80
C VAL A 271 4.71 31.34 -8.49
N ASP A 272 4.17 32.22 -7.66
CA ASP A 272 4.69 32.58 -6.34
C ASP A 272 4.97 31.37 -5.46
N ASP A 273 6.13 31.43 -4.79
CA ASP A 273 6.65 30.31 -3.99
C ASP A 273 5.97 30.15 -2.62
N SER A 274 5.06 31.02 -2.22
CA SER A 274 4.46 30.98 -0.88
C SER A 274 2.94 30.87 -0.92
N ALA A 275 2.40 29.95 -0.15
CA ALA A 275 0.96 29.82 0.08
C ALA A 275 0.67 29.42 1.52
N THR A 276 -0.43 29.92 2.06
CA THR A 276 -0.92 29.55 3.40
C THR A 276 -2.30 28.93 3.29
N ILE A 277 -2.44 27.72 3.82
CA ILE A 277 -3.68 26.94 3.81
C ILE A 277 -4.12 26.69 5.25
N PHE A 278 -5.40 26.98 5.52
CA PHE A 278 -6.02 26.70 6.81
C PHE A 278 -6.88 25.46 6.71
N ILE A 279 -6.80 24.61 7.73
CA ILE A 279 -7.59 23.39 7.86
C ILE A 279 -8.44 23.53 9.13
N THR A 280 -9.74 23.31 8.98
CA THR A 280 -10.71 23.28 10.09
C THR A 280 -11.14 21.85 10.38
N ASP A 281 -12.02 21.65 11.38
CA ASP A 281 -12.59 20.33 11.67
C ASP A 281 -13.44 19.78 10.52
N GLU A 282 -14.03 20.65 9.70
CA GLU A 282 -14.96 20.28 8.64
C GLU A 282 -14.30 20.28 7.26
N ASP A 283 -13.51 21.32 6.93
CA ASP A 283 -12.99 21.50 5.57
C ASP A 283 -11.74 22.41 5.52
N PHE A 284 -11.28 22.71 4.32
CA PHE A 284 -10.20 23.64 4.00
C PHE A 284 -10.75 25.06 3.75
N ASN A 285 -9.90 26.09 3.88
CA ASN A 285 -10.24 27.49 3.61
C ASN A 285 -10.31 27.84 2.11
N GLY A 286 -10.71 26.93 1.27
CA GLY A 286 -10.84 27.12 -0.18
C GLY A 286 -10.95 25.79 -0.89
N GLN A 287 -11.27 25.86 -2.18
CA GLN A 287 -11.42 24.64 -3.00
C GLN A 287 -10.19 24.39 -3.88
N GLU A 288 -9.49 25.43 -4.29
CA GLU A 288 -8.34 25.36 -5.20
C GLU A 288 -7.26 26.37 -4.80
N ALA A 289 -6.00 26.02 -5.03
CA ALA A 289 -4.85 26.92 -4.90
C ALA A 289 -3.81 26.60 -5.99
N THR A 290 -3.19 27.64 -6.53
CA THR A 290 -2.07 27.50 -7.47
C THR A 290 -0.77 27.86 -6.75
N ILE A 291 0.20 26.97 -6.79
CA ILE A 291 1.47 27.10 -6.06
C ILE A 291 2.65 26.66 -6.94
N SER A 292 3.86 27.05 -6.58
CA SER A 292 5.10 26.60 -7.24
C SER A 292 5.32 25.10 -7.08
N VAL A 293 6.15 24.51 -7.93
CA VAL A 293 6.60 23.10 -7.81
C VAL A 293 7.51 22.84 -6.60
N THR A 294 8.12 23.91 -6.05
CA THR A 294 8.93 23.89 -4.82
C THR A 294 8.47 24.99 -3.86
N PRO A 295 7.21 24.93 -3.39
CA PRO A 295 6.64 26.03 -2.66
C PRO A 295 7.09 26.08 -1.20
N ASN A 296 7.11 27.27 -0.63
CA ASN A 296 7.04 27.53 0.80
C ASN A 296 5.57 27.41 1.25
N LEU A 297 5.10 26.20 1.43
CA LEU A 297 3.71 25.95 1.79
C LEU A 297 3.56 25.90 3.31
N THR A 298 2.84 26.86 3.86
CA THR A 298 2.46 26.88 5.28
C THR A 298 1.06 26.28 5.43
N ILE A 299 0.93 25.26 6.26
CA ILE A 299 -0.38 24.71 6.65
C ILE A 299 -0.64 25.00 8.11
N ILE A 300 -1.82 25.56 8.39
CA ILE A 300 -2.28 25.91 9.74
C ILE A 300 -3.46 25.01 10.10
N ASN A 301 -3.27 24.23 11.15
CA ASN A 301 -4.33 23.41 11.70
C ASN A 301 -5.15 24.22 12.71
N ASN A 302 -6.31 24.71 12.29
CA ASN A 302 -7.24 25.47 13.14
C ASN A 302 -8.21 24.56 13.95
N SER A 303 -8.11 23.25 13.80
CA SER A 303 -8.92 22.29 14.55
C SER A 303 -8.41 22.07 15.97
N GLU A 304 -9.23 21.48 16.81
CA GLU A 304 -8.86 21.04 18.16
C GLU A 304 -8.16 19.66 18.17
N LYS A 305 -8.04 19.00 17.00
CA LYS A 305 -7.53 17.65 16.86
C LYS A 305 -6.18 17.62 16.15
N GLU A 306 -5.38 16.63 16.44
CA GLU A 306 -4.21 16.30 15.63
C GLU A 306 -4.67 15.77 14.28
N LEU A 307 -4.14 16.33 13.20
CA LEU A 307 -4.46 15.96 11.84
C LEU A 307 -3.25 15.35 11.14
N ILE A 308 -3.52 14.43 10.24
CA ILE A 308 -2.54 14.01 9.26
C ILE A 308 -3.02 14.51 7.90
N CYS A 309 -2.27 15.41 7.29
CA CYS A 309 -2.51 15.85 5.93
C CYS A 309 -1.56 15.17 4.95
N TYR A 310 -2.03 14.98 3.72
CA TYR A 310 -1.23 14.40 2.65
C TYR A 310 -1.59 14.99 1.30
N ILE A 311 -0.58 15.07 0.42
CA ILE A 311 -0.74 15.52 -0.95
C ILE A 311 -0.70 14.30 -1.86
N LYS A 312 -1.72 14.14 -2.69
CA LYS A 312 -1.83 13.01 -3.63
C LYS A 312 -2.07 13.54 -5.04
N LYS A 313 -1.53 12.89 -6.06
CA LYS A 313 -1.79 13.23 -7.46
C LYS A 313 -3.26 12.93 -7.81
N GLU A 314 -3.98 13.87 -8.47
CA GLU A 314 -5.41 13.75 -8.75
C GLU A 314 -5.72 12.55 -9.66
N ASN A 315 -5.00 12.45 -10.78
CA ASN A 315 -5.18 11.37 -11.75
C ASN A 315 -3.98 10.43 -11.73
N TRP A 316 -4.00 9.48 -10.81
CA TRP A 316 -3.05 8.38 -10.79
C TRP A 316 -3.70 7.17 -11.45
N SER A 317 -3.38 6.94 -12.72
CA SER A 317 -3.71 5.73 -13.48
C SER A 317 -2.54 4.78 -13.43
#